data_6804b26cffcbfbf1a4627383b82e244f
#
_entry.id   6804b26cffcbfbf1a4627383b82e244f
#
_cell.length_a   1.000
_cell.length_b   1.000
_cell.length_c   1.000
_cell.angle_alpha   90.00
_cell.angle_beta   90.00
_cell.angle_gamma   90.00
#
_symmetry.space_group_name_H-M   'P 1'
#
loop_
_entity.id
_entity.type
_entity.pdbx_description
1 polymer ?
#
loop_
_entity_poly.entity_id
_entity_poly.type
_entity_poly.pdbx_seq_one_letter_code
_entity_poly.pdbx_strand_id
1 'polypeptide(L)'
;TSFLAGRIAEELVFNQMTTGAHNDFERATKIARAMVTEFGMSSLGPVQYESGSHDVFLGRDYMSDKNFSDKVAHEIDLEVRKIIDECYKQGETIIKENRQLLDLIAKHLVEVETLTKEDIDELVNTGKLNWWEKKKAKMAEDRKMDETPVQKVQVTEEKKEETPKVEDVSHKEETKTEDDSNETR
;
A
#
# COMPACT_ATOMS: atom_id res chain seq x y z
N THR A 1 1.56 14.11 -12.69
CA THR A 1 2.06 14.35 -11.30
C THR A 1 1.44 13.39 -10.30
N SER A 2 0.09 13.22 -10.26
CA SER A 2 -0.61 12.40 -9.24
C SER A 2 -0.09 10.96 -9.13
N PHE A 3 0.06 10.24 -10.24
CA PHE A 3 0.61 8.87 -10.25
C PHE A 3 2.04 8.75 -9.68
N LEU A 4 2.81 9.82 -9.73
CA LEU A 4 4.20 9.81 -9.25
C LEU A 4 4.30 10.13 -7.75
N ALA A 5 3.23 10.67 -7.14
CA ALA A 5 3.23 11.19 -5.79
C ALA A 5 3.55 10.12 -4.72
N GLY A 6 3.03 8.88 -4.90
CA GLY A 6 3.31 7.79 -3.97
C GLY A 6 4.80 7.45 -3.90
N ARG A 7 5.47 7.34 -5.06
CA ARG A 7 6.90 7.10 -5.15
C ARG A 7 7.71 8.25 -4.54
N ILE A 8 7.34 9.48 -4.86
CA ILE A 8 8.02 10.67 -4.33
C ILE A 8 7.89 10.71 -2.80
N ALA A 9 6.72 10.37 -2.27
CA ALA A 9 6.51 10.29 -0.82
C ALA A 9 7.39 9.20 -0.17
N GLU A 10 7.47 8.00 -0.76
CA GLU A 10 8.38 6.94 -0.29
C GLU A 10 9.83 7.41 -0.23
N GLU A 11 10.31 8.03 -1.29
CA GLU A 11 11.69 8.49 -1.41
C GLU A 11 12.01 9.59 -0.39
N LEU A 12 11.11 10.56 -0.22
CA LEU A 12 11.28 11.66 0.72
C LEU A 12 11.13 11.24 2.19
N VAL A 13 10.32 10.23 2.49
CA VAL A 13 10.05 9.79 3.87
C VAL A 13 11.02 8.72 4.32
N PHE A 14 11.24 7.70 3.49
CA PHE A 14 11.99 6.50 3.86
C PHE A 14 13.36 6.41 3.21
N ASN A 15 13.69 7.29 2.26
CA ASN A 15 14.89 7.22 1.44
C ASN A 15 15.09 5.83 0.80
N GLN A 16 14.00 5.18 0.43
CA GLN A 16 13.94 3.84 -0.15
C GLN A 16 13.02 3.84 -1.36
N MET A 17 13.24 2.87 -2.24
CA MET A 17 12.43 2.67 -3.43
C MET A 17 11.89 1.24 -3.41
N THR A 18 10.54 1.12 -3.43
CA THR A 18 9.87 -0.19 -3.50
C THR A 18 9.26 -0.42 -4.89
N THR A 19 8.79 -1.63 -5.14
CA THR A 19 8.10 -1.98 -6.39
C THR A 19 6.63 -1.57 -6.40
N GLY A 20 6.11 -1.00 -5.30
CA GLY A 20 4.69 -0.68 -5.13
C GLY A 20 4.13 0.30 -6.15
N ALA A 21 4.96 1.22 -6.66
CA ALA A 21 4.56 2.23 -7.64
C ALA A 21 4.59 1.74 -9.11
N HIS A 22 4.79 0.43 -9.38
CA HIS A 22 4.96 -0.09 -10.74
C HIS A 22 3.80 0.28 -11.68
N ASN A 23 2.56 0.03 -11.26
CA ASN A 23 1.36 0.34 -12.06
C ASN A 23 1.21 1.85 -12.33
N ASP A 24 1.60 2.67 -11.37
CA ASP A 24 1.51 4.12 -11.50
C ASP A 24 2.52 4.64 -12.52
N PHE A 25 3.75 4.09 -12.53
CA PHE A 25 4.73 4.40 -13.57
C PHE A 25 4.28 3.95 -14.96
N GLU A 26 3.68 2.76 -15.07
CA GLU A 26 3.16 2.28 -16.34
C GLU A 26 2.08 3.24 -16.88
N ARG A 27 1.12 3.63 -16.03
CA ARG A 27 0.06 4.57 -16.41
C ARG A 27 0.59 5.96 -16.75
N ALA A 28 1.51 6.49 -15.93
CA ALA A 28 2.12 7.79 -16.19
C ALA A 28 2.85 7.80 -17.53
N THR A 29 3.64 6.75 -17.81
CA THR A 29 4.39 6.62 -19.06
C THR A 29 3.47 6.48 -20.27
N LYS A 30 2.39 5.67 -20.18
CA LYS A 30 1.39 5.55 -21.24
C LYS A 30 0.74 6.89 -21.57
N ILE A 31 0.36 7.67 -20.56
CA ILE A 31 -0.23 8.99 -20.76
C ILE A 31 0.78 9.95 -21.38
N ALA A 32 2.01 10.01 -20.87
CA ALA A 32 3.05 10.87 -21.42
C ALA A 32 3.34 10.51 -22.88
N ARG A 33 3.38 9.21 -23.23
CA ARG A 33 3.57 8.75 -24.59
C ARG A 33 2.41 9.18 -25.49
N ALA A 34 1.16 8.97 -25.07
CA ALA A 34 -0.02 9.42 -25.83
C ALA A 34 -0.02 10.94 -26.03
N MET A 35 0.41 11.73 -25.04
CA MET A 35 0.55 13.18 -25.18
C MET A 35 1.50 13.55 -26.33
N VAL A 36 2.61 12.83 -26.46
CA VAL A 36 3.62 13.08 -27.49
C VAL A 36 3.19 12.52 -28.85
N THR A 37 2.73 11.26 -28.88
CA THR A 37 2.55 10.52 -30.14
C THR A 37 1.15 10.66 -30.77
N GLU A 38 0.12 10.85 -29.92
CA GLU A 38 -1.28 10.91 -30.38
C GLU A 38 -1.84 12.34 -30.37
N PHE A 39 -1.54 13.10 -29.30
CA PHE A 39 -2.18 14.40 -29.08
C PHE A 39 -1.34 15.59 -29.56
N GLY A 40 -0.09 15.36 -29.98
CA GLY A 40 0.80 16.42 -30.43
C GLY A 40 1.13 17.47 -29.35
N MET A 41 1.12 17.06 -28.07
CA MET A 41 1.36 17.92 -26.90
C MET A 41 2.85 17.93 -26.51
N SER A 42 3.75 18.08 -27.47
CA SER A 42 5.20 18.11 -27.24
C SER A 42 5.88 19.14 -28.15
N SER A 43 7.17 19.36 -27.94
CA SER A 43 7.97 20.24 -28.79
C SER A 43 8.15 19.71 -30.22
N LEU A 44 7.80 18.45 -30.48
CA LEU A 44 7.81 17.85 -31.82
C LEU A 44 6.69 18.39 -32.73
N GLY A 45 5.77 19.18 -32.17
CA GLY A 45 4.68 19.82 -32.91
C GLY A 45 3.41 18.98 -32.99
N PRO A 46 2.36 19.48 -33.66
CA PRO A 46 1.05 18.85 -33.74
C PRO A 46 1.04 17.74 -34.80
N VAL A 47 1.87 16.73 -34.62
CA VAL A 47 1.97 15.57 -35.52
C VAL A 47 1.52 14.32 -34.76
N GLN A 48 0.69 13.51 -35.36
CA GLN A 48 0.29 12.21 -34.86
C GLN A 48 1.25 11.15 -35.41
N TYR A 49 2.05 10.56 -34.54
CA TYR A 49 3.02 9.51 -34.87
C TYR A 49 2.43 8.12 -34.71
N GLU A 50 1.55 7.92 -33.73
CA GLU A 50 0.87 6.67 -33.45
C GLU A 50 -0.65 6.92 -33.43
N SER A 51 -1.43 6.07 -34.07
CA SER A 51 -2.89 6.08 -33.93
C SER A 51 -3.26 4.99 -32.93
N GLY A 52 -4.05 5.34 -31.91
CA GLY A 52 -4.50 4.41 -30.86
C GLY A 52 -5.48 3.33 -31.32
N SER A 53 -5.52 3.02 -32.61
CA SER A 53 -6.39 2.01 -33.19
C SER A 53 -5.80 0.63 -32.94
N HIS A 54 -6.19 0.04 -31.82
CA HIS A 54 -6.16 -1.39 -31.61
C HIS A 54 -7.37 -2.01 -32.34
N ASP A 55 -7.38 -1.98 -33.65
CA ASP A 55 -8.24 -2.86 -34.42
C ASP A 55 -7.71 -4.28 -34.26
N VAL A 56 -8.19 -4.95 -33.22
CA VAL A 56 -8.00 -6.38 -32.99
C VAL A 56 -8.82 -7.13 -34.03
N PHE A 57 -8.31 -7.19 -35.25
CA PHE A 57 -8.82 -8.13 -36.25
C PHE A 57 -8.09 -9.46 -36.06
N LEU A 58 -8.82 -10.44 -35.56
CA LEU A 58 -8.38 -11.82 -35.33
C LEU A 58 -7.56 -12.35 -36.51
N GLY A 59 -6.26 -12.62 -36.30
CA GLY A 59 -5.49 -13.53 -37.12
C GLY A 59 -4.24 -13.02 -37.82
N ARG A 60 -3.79 -11.80 -37.60
CA ARG A 60 -2.49 -11.31 -38.06
C ARG A 60 -1.80 -10.54 -36.95
N ASP A 61 -0.71 -11.12 -36.44
CA ASP A 61 0.36 -10.39 -35.76
C ASP A 61 0.96 -9.42 -36.76
N TYR A 62 0.29 -8.30 -37.00
CA TYR A 62 0.93 -7.18 -37.64
C TYR A 62 1.86 -6.57 -36.59
N MET A 63 3.17 -6.81 -36.77
CA MET A 63 4.18 -5.91 -36.25
C MET A 63 3.65 -4.50 -36.55
N SER A 64 3.37 -3.74 -35.48
CA SER A 64 3.03 -2.33 -35.61
C SER A 64 4.19 -1.67 -36.34
N ASP A 65 4.04 -1.50 -37.67
CA ASP A 65 5.04 -0.81 -38.47
C ASP A 65 5.14 0.59 -37.90
N LYS A 66 6.30 0.89 -37.32
CA LYS A 66 6.61 2.24 -36.85
C LYS A 66 6.54 3.17 -38.05
N ASN A 67 5.54 4.06 -38.11
CA ASN A 67 5.35 5.02 -39.17
C ASN A 67 6.37 6.19 -39.12
N PHE A 68 7.44 6.06 -38.33
CA PHE A 68 8.46 7.08 -38.14
C PHE A 68 9.86 6.48 -38.03
N SER A 69 10.86 7.30 -38.38
CA SER A 69 12.26 6.91 -38.35
C SER A 69 12.79 6.70 -36.93
N ASP A 70 13.92 5.95 -36.80
CA ASP A 70 14.57 5.76 -35.50
C ASP A 70 15.01 7.07 -34.86
N LYS A 71 15.32 8.10 -35.64
CA LYS A 71 15.61 9.43 -35.12
C LYS A 71 14.40 10.04 -34.42
N VAL A 72 13.24 9.97 -35.05
CA VAL A 72 11.97 10.45 -34.48
C VAL A 72 11.59 9.62 -33.24
N ALA A 73 11.82 8.31 -33.27
CA ALA A 73 11.61 7.46 -32.10
C ALA A 73 12.43 7.94 -30.88
N HIS A 74 13.70 8.27 -31.12
CA HIS A 74 14.57 8.81 -30.07
C HIS A 74 14.06 10.19 -29.54
N GLU A 75 13.62 11.06 -30.44
CA GLU A 75 13.05 12.36 -30.06
C GLU A 75 11.75 12.20 -29.23
N ILE A 76 10.89 11.23 -29.60
CA ILE A 76 9.69 10.87 -28.82
C ILE A 76 10.09 10.41 -27.40
N ASP A 77 11.08 9.52 -27.28
CA ASP A 77 11.54 9.01 -25.97
C ASP A 77 12.12 10.14 -25.09
N LEU A 78 12.80 11.11 -25.68
CA LEU A 78 13.31 12.29 -24.95
C LEU A 78 12.17 13.17 -24.44
N GLU A 79 11.15 13.44 -25.27
CA GLU A 79 10.00 14.26 -24.85
C GLU A 79 9.15 13.55 -23.78
N VAL A 80 8.94 12.23 -23.90
CA VAL A 80 8.24 11.44 -22.85
C VAL A 80 8.99 11.53 -21.53
N ARG A 81 10.32 11.32 -21.54
CA ARG A 81 11.15 11.45 -20.35
C ARG A 81 11.05 12.85 -19.75
N LYS A 82 11.15 13.87 -20.55
CA LYS A 82 11.04 15.27 -20.11
C LYS A 82 9.71 15.56 -19.41
N ILE A 83 8.58 15.11 -19.97
CA ILE A 83 7.26 15.24 -19.34
C ILE A 83 7.23 14.55 -17.97
N ILE A 84 7.75 13.32 -17.88
CA ILE A 84 7.80 12.58 -16.63
C ILE A 84 8.68 13.30 -15.60
N ASP A 85 9.87 13.76 -16.00
CA ASP A 85 10.81 14.47 -15.12
C ASP A 85 10.25 15.80 -14.61
N GLU A 86 9.55 16.56 -15.46
CA GLU A 86 8.87 17.79 -15.06
C GLU A 86 7.74 17.52 -14.06
N CYS A 87 6.92 16.49 -14.32
CA CYS A 87 5.87 16.05 -13.41
C CYS A 87 6.43 15.53 -12.08
N TYR A 88 7.58 14.86 -12.10
CA TYR A 88 8.25 14.37 -10.90
C TYR A 88 8.74 15.53 -10.03
N LYS A 89 9.47 16.49 -10.62
CA LYS A 89 9.94 17.69 -9.91
C LYS A 89 8.82 18.51 -9.31
N GLN A 90 7.71 18.67 -10.07
CA GLN A 90 6.53 19.35 -9.57
C GLN A 90 5.92 18.60 -8.37
N GLY A 91 5.79 17.29 -8.46
CA GLY A 91 5.29 16.45 -7.36
C GLY A 91 6.18 16.52 -6.13
N GLU A 92 7.50 16.48 -6.32
CA GLU A 92 8.48 16.61 -5.26
C GLU A 92 8.35 17.96 -4.52
N THR A 93 8.19 19.05 -5.25
CA THR A 93 7.99 20.38 -4.69
C THR A 93 6.70 20.42 -3.85
N ILE A 94 5.58 19.93 -4.40
CA ILE A 94 4.29 19.92 -3.69
C ILE A 94 4.38 19.11 -2.40
N ILE A 95 5.00 17.92 -2.42
CA ILE A 95 5.09 17.06 -1.23
C ILE A 95 6.03 17.67 -0.20
N LYS A 96 7.15 18.28 -0.61
CA LYS A 96 8.06 18.97 0.31
C LYS A 96 7.40 20.17 1.00
N GLU A 97 6.66 20.98 0.26
CA GLU A 97 5.93 22.12 0.80
C GLU A 97 4.81 21.71 1.78
N ASN A 98 4.19 20.55 1.55
CA ASN A 98 3.09 20.04 2.36
C ASN A 98 3.49 18.86 3.24
N ARG A 99 4.77 18.73 3.61
CA ARG A 99 5.29 17.61 4.38
C ARG A 99 4.56 17.39 5.70
N GLN A 100 4.26 18.47 6.43
CA GLN A 100 3.54 18.37 7.70
C GLN A 100 2.13 17.78 7.54
N LEU A 101 1.44 18.15 6.45
CA LEU A 101 0.13 17.61 6.13
C LEU A 101 0.21 16.12 5.76
N LEU A 102 1.22 15.73 5.00
CA LEU A 102 1.47 14.32 4.67
C LEU A 102 1.66 13.49 5.95
N ASP A 103 2.51 13.94 6.85
CA ASP A 103 2.78 13.24 8.11
C ASP A 103 1.54 13.19 9.00
N LEU A 104 0.72 14.25 9.02
CA LEU A 104 -0.54 14.30 9.76
C LEU A 104 -1.57 13.27 9.23
N ILE A 105 -1.78 13.25 7.91
CA ILE A 105 -2.70 12.30 7.26
C ILE A 105 -2.21 10.87 7.50
N ALA A 106 -0.91 10.59 7.30
CA ALA A 106 -0.34 9.27 7.50
C ALA A 106 -0.53 8.78 8.94
N LYS A 107 -0.29 9.64 9.93
CA LYS A 107 -0.51 9.32 11.34
C LYS A 107 -1.95 8.91 11.63
N HIS A 108 -2.91 9.71 11.17
CA HIS A 108 -4.32 9.39 11.39
C HIS A 108 -4.76 8.15 10.62
N LEU A 109 -4.24 7.93 9.40
CA LEU A 109 -4.55 6.74 8.61
C LEU A 109 -4.09 5.45 9.31
N VAL A 110 -2.91 5.47 9.95
CA VAL A 110 -2.42 4.33 10.75
C VAL A 110 -3.31 4.07 11.96
N GLU A 111 -3.86 5.13 12.59
CA GLU A 111 -4.73 5.00 13.76
C GLU A 111 -6.14 4.51 13.42
N VAL A 112 -6.67 4.93 12.27
CA VAL A 112 -8.10 4.76 11.90
C VAL A 112 -8.30 3.72 10.80
N GLU A 113 -7.21 3.35 10.09
CA GLU A 113 -7.15 2.43 8.95
C GLU A 113 -7.85 2.94 7.67
N THR A 114 -8.87 3.77 7.79
CA THR A 114 -9.60 4.32 6.65
C THR A 114 -9.98 5.77 6.90
N LEU A 115 -9.68 6.64 5.94
CA LEU A 115 -10.09 8.04 5.92
C LEU A 115 -10.99 8.30 4.71
N THR A 116 -12.11 8.97 4.93
CA THR A 116 -12.99 9.46 3.87
C THR A 116 -12.48 10.79 3.31
N LYS A 117 -13.09 11.27 2.23
CA LYS A 117 -12.77 12.58 1.69
C LYS A 117 -13.04 13.67 2.72
N GLU A 118 -14.18 13.57 3.41
CA GLU A 118 -14.61 14.52 4.45
C GLU A 118 -13.60 14.55 5.61
N ASP A 119 -13.06 13.41 6.02
CA ASP A 119 -12.02 13.30 7.04
C ASP A 119 -10.71 13.99 6.61
N ILE A 120 -10.33 13.81 5.35
CA ILE A 120 -9.14 14.48 4.79
C ILE A 120 -9.36 16.00 4.75
N ASP A 121 -10.53 16.45 4.28
CA ASP A 121 -10.88 17.87 4.26
C ASP A 121 -10.91 18.48 5.68
N GLU A 122 -11.39 17.73 6.68
CA GLU A 122 -11.36 18.14 8.09
C GLU A 122 -9.92 18.26 8.60
N LEU A 123 -9.06 17.27 8.31
CA LEU A 123 -7.63 17.28 8.68
C LEU A 123 -6.89 18.47 8.05
N VAL A 124 -7.15 18.76 6.78
CA VAL A 124 -6.54 19.89 6.07
C VAL A 124 -6.94 21.22 6.72
N ASN A 125 -8.20 21.38 7.09
CA ASN A 125 -8.74 22.64 7.60
C ASN A 125 -8.49 22.86 9.09
N THR A 126 -8.52 21.79 9.90
CA THR A 126 -8.51 21.88 11.38
C THR A 126 -7.31 21.24 12.03
N GLY A 127 -6.60 20.38 11.30
CA GLY A 127 -5.49 19.56 11.82
C GLY A 127 -5.93 18.44 12.76
N LYS A 128 -7.22 18.13 12.86
CA LYS A 128 -7.78 17.13 13.79
C LYS A 128 -8.97 16.42 13.19
N LEU A 129 -9.24 15.19 13.66
CA LEU A 129 -10.47 14.44 13.40
C LEU A 129 -11.36 14.46 14.65
N ASN A 130 -12.38 15.30 14.67
CA ASN A 130 -13.23 15.48 15.83
C ASN A 130 -13.97 14.20 16.26
N TRP A 131 -14.44 13.39 15.31
CA TRP A 131 -15.10 12.13 15.63
C TRP A 131 -14.13 11.09 16.26
N TRP A 132 -12.88 11.08 15.82
CA TRP A 132 -11.85 10.19 16.34
C TRP A 132 -11.41 10.57 17.74
N GLU A 133 -11.24 11.87 17.99
CA GLU A 133 -10.95 12.38 19.34
C GLU A 133 -12.07 12.03 20.34
N LYS A 134 -13.34 12.16 19.94
CA LYS A 134 -14.49 11.73 20.75
C LYS A 134 -14.48 10.23 21.01
N LYS A 135 -14.13 9.42 19.99
CA LYS A 135 -14.03 7.96 20.12
C LYS A 135 -12.89 7.55 21.06
N LYS A 136 -11.72 8.20 20.97
CA LYS A 136 -10.60 7.97 21.88
C LYS A 136 -10.97 8.31 23.32
N ALA A 137 -11.63 9.44 23.55
CA ALA A 137 -12.08 9.86 24.87
C ALA A 137 -13.00 8.81 25.50
N LYS A 138 -14.00 8.33 24.76
CA LYS A 138 -14.92 7.28 25.21
C LYS A 138 -14.20 5.96 25.52
N MET A 139 -13.28 5.52 24.64
CA MET A 139 -12.49 4.32 24.90
C MET A 139 -11.60 4.43 26.15
N ALA A 140 -11.13 5.65 26.45
CA ALA A 140 -10.33 5.90 27.64
C ALA A 140 -11.18 5.89 28.93
N GLU A 141 -12.44 6.32 28.87
CA GLU A 141 -13.40 6.22 29.98
C GLU A 141 -13.79 4.77 30.24
N ASP A 142 -14.09 4.00 29.20
CA ASP A 142 -14.46 2.58 29.31
C ASP A 142 -13.33 1.75 29.96
N ARG A 143 -12.05 2.01 29.59
CA ARG A 143 -10.89 1.36 30.20
C ARG A 143 -10.73 1.68 31.70
N LYS A 144 -11.03 2.90 32.11
CA LYS A 144 -10.97 3.28 33.53
C LYS A 144 -12.08 2.64 34.38
N MET A 145 -13.22 2.31 33.76
CA MET A 145 -14.31 1.59 34.44
C MET A 145 -13.98 0.10 34.66
N ASP A 146 -13.21 -0.52 33.76
CA ASP A 146 -12.81 -1.93 33.89
C ASP A 146 -11.66 -2.14 34.90
N GLU A 147 -10.92 -1.09 35.26
CA GLU A 147 -9.84 -1.12 36.25
C GLU A 147 -10.31 -0.91 37.72
N THR A 148 -11.61 -0.96 38.01
CA THR A 148 -12.10 -0.97 39.40
C THR A 148 -11.62 -2.26 40.06
N PRO A 149 -10.92 -2.20 41.24
CA PRO A 149 -10.29 -3.36 41.83
C PRO A 149 -11.37 -4.34 42.31
N VAL A 150 -11.30 -5.57 41.77
CA VAL A 150 -12.04 -6.69 42.31
C VAL A 150 -11.69 -6.82 43.78
N GLN A 151 -12.66 -6.51 44.66
CA GLN A 151 -12.53 -6.76 46.10
C GLN A 151 -12.14 -8.21 46.30
N LYS A 152 -11.01 -8.41 46.97
CA LYS A 152 -10.56 -9.73 47.46
C LYS A 152 -11.67 -10.31 48.29
N VAL A 153 -12.38 -11.30 47.76
CA VAL A 153 -13.21 -12.19 48.56
C VAL A 153 -12.26 -12.98 49.44
N GLN A 154 -12.33 -12.73 50.72
CA GLN A 154 -11.65 -13.53 51.74
C GLN A 154 -12.25 -14.93 51.73
N VAL A 155 -11.48 -15.91 51.27
CA VAL A 155 -11.82 -17.32 51.43
C VAL A 155 -11.45 -17.67 52.87
N THR A 156 -12.49 -17.85 53.69
CA THR A 156 -12.39 -18.47 55.01
C THR A 156 -11.97 -19.91 54.85
N GLU A 157 -10.88 -20.28 55.53
CA GLU A 157 -10.42 -21.66 55.67
C GLU A 157 -11.45 -22.49 56.44
N GLU A 158 -11.97 -23.54 55.83
CA GLU A 158 -12.57 -24.66 56.54
C GLU A 158 -11.80 -25.96 56.25
N LYS A 159 -11.63 -26.66 57.37
CA LYS A 159 -10.80 -27.78 57.70
C LYS A 159 -10.86 -29.02 56.82
N LYS A 160 -9.68 -29.66 56.79
CA LYS A 160 -9.34 -31.05 56.57
C LYS A 160 -10.45 -32.09 56.74
N GLU A 161 -10.51 -33.03 55.81
CA GLU A 161 -10.67 -34.47 56.10
C GLU A 161 -10.10 -35.30 54.94
N GLU A 162 -9.17 -36.10 55.33
CA GLU A 162 -8.70 -37.46 55.02
C GLU A 162 -8.84 -38.04 53.60
N THR A 163 -7.69 -38.55 53.18
CA THR A 163 -7.43 -39.49 52.10
C THR A 163 -8.07 -40.87 52.32
N PRO A 164 -8.30 -41.65 51.26
CA PRO A 164 -7.48 -42.85 51.14
C PRO A 164 -6.81 -43.10 49.80
N LYS A 165 -5.70 -43.77 49.95
CA LYS A 165 -4.85 -44.40 48.92
C LYS A 165 -5.59 -45.46 48.14
N VAL A 166 -5.05 -45.77 46.99
CA VAL A 166 -4.87 -47.07 46.29
C VAL A 166 -5.02 -46.78 44.77
N GLU A 167 -4.31 -47.22 43.80
CA GLU A 167 -3.20 -48.14 43.56
C GLU A 167 -2.67 -47.87 42.13
N ASP A 168 -1.47 -48.20 42.00
CA ASP A 168 -0.59 -48.33 40.87
C ASP A 168 -1.12 -49.36 39.83
N VAL A 169 -1.18 -49.03 38.52
CA VAL A 169 -1.08 -50.05 37.48
C VAL A 169 -0.30 -49.48 36.29
N SER A 170 0.89 -49.95 36.24
CA SER A 170 1.78 -49.93 35.07
C SER A 170 1.25 -50.79 33.91
N HIS A 171 1.40 -50.30 32.68
CA HIS A 171 1.72 -51.12 31.50
C HIS A 171 2.16 -50.17 30.40
N LYS A 172 3.46 -50.14 30.08
CA LYS A 172 4.23 -50.83 29.00
C LYS A 172 3.80 -50.48 27.59
N GLU A 173 4.77 -49.80 26.97
CA GLU A 173 5.46 -50.08 25.72
C GLU A 173 4.63 -50.67 24.54
N GLU A 174 4.67 -50.01 23.42
CA GLU A 174 5.26 -50.63 22.21
C GLU A 174 5.58 -49.60 21.11
N THR A 175 6.82 -49.59 20.77
CA THR A 175 7.47 -49.04 19.58
C THR A 175 7.00 -49.81 18.34
N LYS A 176 6.79 -49.09 17.24
CA LYS A 176 7.08 -49.64 15.90
C LYS A 176 7.48 -48.54 14.91
N THR A 177 8.73 -48.64 14.54
CA THR A 177 9.39 -48.19 13.35
C THR A 177 8.92 -48.99 12.12
N GLU A 178 8.86 -48.34 10.95
CA GLU A 178 9.09 -48.86 9.59
C GLU A 178 8.81 -47.65 8.68
N ASP A 179 9.78 -46.98 8.04
CA ASP A 179 10.67 -47.36 6.93
C ASP A 179 9.86 -47.87 5.74
N ASP A 180 9.75 -47.11 4.68
CA ASP A 180 10.21 -47.56 3.38
C ASP A 180 10.11 -46.45 2.29
N SER A 181 11.22 -46.28 1.67
CA SER A 181 11.60 -45.82 0.37
C SER A 181 10.66 -46.23 -0.79
N ASN A 182 10.50 -45.40 -1.81
CA ASN A 182 10.84 -45.69 -3.22
C ASN A 182 10.28 -44.58 -4.14
N GLU A 183 11.10 -43.82 -4.82
CA GLU A 183 11.61 -44.00 -6.20
C GLU A 183 10.59 -43.84 -7.34
N THR A 184 10.99 -42.95 -8.27
CA THR A 184 10.81 -42.92 -9.73
C THR A 184 9.46 -42.56 -10.35
N ARG A 185 9.39 -41.44 -11.01
CA ARG A 185 9.59 -41.16 -12.43
C ARG A 185 9.37 -39.69 -12.75
#